data_097bd95e9316de5fff29617c72e1368f
#
_entry.id   097bd95e9316de5fff29617c72e1368f
#
_cell.length_a   1.000
_cell.length_b   1.000
_cell.length_c   1.000
_cell.angle_alpha   90.00
_cell.angle_beta   90.00
_cell.angle_gamma   90.00
#
_symmetry.space_group_name_H-M   'P 1'
#
loop_
_entity.id
_entity.type
_entity.pdbx_description
1 polymer ?
#
loop_
_entity_poly.entity_id
_entity_poly.type
_entity_poly.pdbx_seq_one_letter_code
_entity_poly.pdbx_strand_id
1 'polypeptide(L)'
;HGAYIHALSAYRRNQNFAAILRVVQKDAGILLASLKPEEVLEVLNRCPVSVLKEYPLAILVLMRCMFNWKNIPKMLELKELLLASIRERPKLPEEERGNLLGECDLIQSFLMYNDISRMSQFHRSASEKMTRPAISIRSDGGWTFGSPSVLMMFHRKSGDLDKELEEMNQCMPHYYKIANGHGQGAETIMSAEAHFMRGNFVDAHIALEKAYTQIQGNGQESIALCCDFLAQRLSICMDIKMRNTFEERRKELLQGHNTTWVNIFDSTCAYYYAVTGQTERIPALF
;
A
#
# COMPACT_ATOMS: atom_id res chain seq x y z
N HIS A 1 17.92 -10.94 10.96
CA HIS A 1 17.56 -9.66 10.30
C HIS A 1 18.68 -8.61 10.45
N GLY A 2 19.32 -8.41 11.63
CA GLY A 2 20.44 -7.45 11.79
C GLY A 2 21.66 -7.75 10.91
N ALA A 3 21.87 -8.98 10.49
CA ALA A 3 22.99 -9.37 9.62
C ALA A 3 22.91 -8.74 8.21
N TYR A 4 21.72 -8.48 7.66
CA TYR A 4 21.58 -7.91 6.31
C TYR A 4 22.04 -6.45 6.23
N ILE A 5 21.79 -5.62 7.25
CA ILE A 5 22.26 -4.22 7.31
C ILE A 5 23.78 -4.18 7.30
N HIS A 6 24.43 -5.02 8.12
CA HIS A 6 25.89 -5.13 8.15
C HIS A 6 26.45 -5.67 6.82
N ALA A 7 25.79 -6.65 6.22
CA ALA A 7 26.17 -7.18 4.89
C ALA A 7 26.09 -6.11 3.80
N LEU A 8 25.00 -5.34 3.75
CA LEU A 8 24.86 -4.23 2.81
C LEU A 8 25.95 -3.17 3.00
N SER A 9 26.26 -2.81 4.24
CA SER A 9 27.35 -1.86 4.54
C SER A 9 28.71 -2.37 4.07
N ALA A 10 29.01 -3.65 4.28
CA ALA A 10 30.23 -4.28 3.80
C ALA A 10 30.30 -4.35 2.27
N TYR A 11 29.20 -4.73 1.61
CA TYR A 11 29.12 -4.80 0.15
C TYR A 11 29.20 -3.41 -0.50
N ARG A 12 28.66 -2.37 0.13
CA ARG A 12 28.81 -0.98 -0.32
C ARG A 12 30.28 -0.55 -0.29
N ARG A 13 31.00 -0.80 0.81
CA ARG A 13 32.43 -0.48 0.93
C ARG A 13 33.27 -1.17 -0.14
N ASN A 14 32.95 -2.41 -0.45
CA ASN A 14 33.67 -3.22 -1.45
C ASN A 14 33.12 -3.08 -2.88
N GLN A 15 32.12 -2.21 -3.10
CA GLN A 15 31.45 -1.99 -4.38
C GLN A 15 30.93 -3.29 -5.03
N ASN A 16 30.52 -4.25 -4.21
CA ASN A 16 29.96 -5.54 -4.68
C ASN A 16 28.46 -5.37 -5.01
N PHE A 17 28.17 -4.71 -6.12
CA PHE A 17 26.80 -4.41 -6.55
C PHE A 17 25.97 -5.66 -6.77
N ALA A 18 26.54 -6.72 -7.31
CA ALA A 18 25.84 -8.00 -7.49
C ALA A 18 25.34 -8.57 -6.16
N ALA A 19 26.15 -8.50 -5.10
CA ALA A 19 25.74 -8.95 -3.77
C ALA A 19 24.66 -8.04 -3.17
N ILE A 20 24.75 -6.71 -3.35
CA ILE A 20 23.72 -5.76 -2.94
C ILE A 20 22.38 -6.08 -3.60
N LEU A 21 22.36 -6.25 -4.92
CA LEU A 21 21.14 -6.52 -5.68
C LEU A 21 20.50 -7.89 -5.30
N ARG A 22 21.32 -8.91 -5.02
CA ARG A 22 20.82 -10.19 -4.49
C ARG A 22 20.14 -10.04 -3.13
N VAL A 23 20.66 -9.19 -2.26
CA VAL A 23 20.01 -8.88 -0.97
C VAL A 23 18.70 -8.15 -1.20
N VAL A 24 18.71 -7.10 -2.04
CA VAL A 24 17.52 -6.30 -2.37
C VAL A 24 16.36 -7.18 -2.86
N GLN A 25 16.61 -8.06 -3.83
CA GLN A 25 15.55 -8.93 -4.36
C GLN A 25 15.09 -10.00 -3.38
N LYS A 26 15.95 -10.46 -2.47
CA LYS A 26 15.62 -11.49 -1.47
C LYS A 26 14.81 -10.93 -0.30
N ASP A 27 15.07 -9.68 0.04
CA ASP A 27 14.46 -9.00 1.19
C ASP A 27 13.20 -8.19 0.82
N ALA A 28 12.84 -8.16 -0.46
CA ALA A 28 11.68 -7.43 -1.00
C ALA A 28 11.60 -5.95 -0.52
N GLY A 29 12.74 -5.32 -0.28
CA GLY A 29 12.83 -3.92 0.13
C GLY A 29 12.59 -3.64 1.62
N ILE A 30 12.41 -4.65 2.46
CA ILE A 30 12.27 -4.46 3.92
C ILE A 30 13.49 -3.72 4.48
N LEU A 31 14.68 -4.09 4.06
CA LEU A 31 15.94 -3.43 4.44
C LEU A 31 16.06 -2.02 3.89
N LEU A 32 15.57 -1.79 2.68
CA LEU A 32 15.62 -0.47 2.06
C LEU A 32 14.75 0.55 2.80
N ALA A 33 13.70 0.09 3.48
CA ALA A 33 12.91 0.96 4.35
C ALA A 33 13.70 1.47 5.57
N SER A 34 14.79 0.78 5.95
CA SER A 34 15.68 1.18 7.04
C SER A 34 16.85 2.06 6.58
N LEU A 35 17.06 2.20 5.27
CA LEU A 35 18.11 3.03 4.69
C LEU A 35 17.58 4.40 4.30
N LYS A 36 18.47 5.39 4.29
CA LYS A 36 18.12 6.71 3.78
C LYS A 36 18.01 6.67 2.25
N PRO A 37 17.03 7.37 1.65
CA PRO A 37 16.88 7.41 0.20
C PRO A 37 18.17 7.78 -0.56
N GLU A 38 18.94 8.72 0.00
CA GLU A 38 20.19 9.20 -0.57
C GLU A 38 21.24 8.09 -0.69
N GLU A 39 21.30 7.21 0.31
CA GLU A 39 22.25 6.08 0.32
C GLU A 39 21.93 5.05 -0.77
N VAL A 40 20.65 4.80 -1.01
CA VAL A 40 20.22 3.89 -2.08
C VAL A 40 20.44 4.51 -3.45
N LEU A 41 20.17 5.81 -3.60
CA LEU A 41 20.43 6.54 -4.84
C LEU A 41 21.92 6.58 -5.16
N GLU A 42 22.80 6.77 -4.17
CA GLU A 42 24.25 6.68 -4.38
C GLU A 42 24.66 5.30 -4.92
N VAL A 43 24.15 4.22 -4.34
CA VAL A 43 24.41 2.85 -4.82
C VAL A 43 23.93 2.69 -6.25
N LEU A 44 22.71 3.14 -6.57
CA LEU A 44 22.15 3.05 -7.93
C LEU A 44 22.95 3.84 -8.96
N ASN A 45 23.40 5.04 -8.63
CA ASN A 45 24.18 5.89 -9.52
C ASN A 45 25.59 5.34 -9.78
N ARG A 46 26.14 4.56 -8.87
CA ARG A 46 27.46 3.92 -9.00
C ARG A 46 27.39 2.52 -9.59
N CYS A 47 26.22 1.86 -9.54
CA CYS A 47 26.04 0.51 -10.07
C CYS A 47 26.11 0.51 -11.60
N PRO A 48 26.98 -0.28 -12.23
CA PRO A 48 26.97 -0.41 -13.69
C PRO A 48 25.61 -0.90 -14.20
N VAL A 49 25.11 -0.28 -15.25
CA VAL A 49 23.82 -0.63 -15.87
C VAL A 49 23.76 -2.10 -16.28
N SER A 50 24.89 -2.65 -16.80
CA SER A 50 24.99 -4.07 -17.14
C SER A 50 24.73 -4.99 -15.95
N VAL A 51 25.30 -4.66 -14.78
CA VAL A 51 25.07 -5.43 -13.55
C VAL A 51 23.63 -5.30 -13.08
N LEU A 52 23.07 -4.08 -13.10
CA LEU A 52 21.68 -3.85 -12.67
C LEU A 52 20.68 -4.63 -13.53
N LYS A 53 20.88 -4.69 -14.84
CA LYS A 53 20.08 -5.49 -15.77
C LYS A 53 20.06 -6.99 -15.47
N GLU A 54 21.08 -7.54 -14.80
CA GLU A 54 21.11 -8.95 -14.41
C GLU A 54 20.13 -9.30 -13.29
N TYR A 55 19.59 -8.29 -12.59
CA TYR A 55 18.74 -8.45 -11.41
C TYR A 55 17.36 -7.80 -11.58
N PRO A 56 16.50 -8.27 -12.51
CA PRO A 56 15.20 -7.63 -12.80
C PRO A 56 14.28 -7.58 -11.59
N LEU A 57 14.30 -8.57 -10.69
CA LEU A 57 13.53 -8.55 -9.44
C LEU A 57 14.02 -7.43 -8.50
N ALA A 58 15.34 -7.18 -8.44
CA ALA A 58 15.85 -6.05 -7.67
C ALA A 58 15.40 -4.71 -8.26
N ILE A 59 15.32 -4.60 -9.59
CA ILE A 59 14.80 -3.40 -10.26
C ILE A 59 13.36 -3.13 -9.84
N LEU A 60 12.49 -4.14 -9.81
CA LEU A 60 11.09 -4.00 -9.36
C LEU A 60 11.00 -3.50 -7.91
N VAL A 61 11.79 -4.07 -7.01
CA VAL A 61 11.84 -3.62 -5.61
C VAL A 61 12.30 -2.17 -5.52
N LEU A 62 13.33 -1.80 -6.27
CA LEU A 62 13.83 -0.42 -6.32
C LEU A 62 12.83 0.55 -6.93
N MET A 63 12.08 0.15 -7.98
CA MET A 63 10.98 0.95 -8.52
C MET A 63 9.93 1.22 -7.44
N ARG A 64 9.54 0.21 -6.65
CA ARG A 64 8.59 0.37 -5.55
C ARG A 64 9.12 1.31 -4.46
N CYS A 65 10.40 1.23 -4.11
CA CYS A 65 11.05 2.15 -3.18
C CYS A 65 11.04 3.59 -3.70
N MET A 66 11.38 3.81 -4.98
CA MET A 66 11.36 5.13 -5.59
C MET A 66 9.95 5.74 -5.57
N PHE A 67 8.91 4.93 -5.82
CA PHE A 67 7.52 5.36 -5.66
C PHE A 67 7.24 5.83 -4.22
N ASN A 68 7.59 5.03 -3.22
CA ASN A 68 7.37 5.36 -1.81
C ASN A 68 8.08 6.66 -1.39
N TRP A 69 9.26 6.91 -1.95
CA TRP A 69 10.04 8.13 -1.70
C TRP A 69 9.67 9.29 -2.65
N LYS A 70 8.59 9.15 -3.43
CA LYS A 70 8.10 10.16 -4.37
C LYS A 70 9.12 10.56 -5.45
N ASN A 71 10.12 9.72 -5.70
CA ASN A 71 11.09 9.89 -6.77
C ASN A 71 10.60 9.24 -8.06
N ILE A 72 9.55 9.81 -8.64
CA ILE A 72 8.90 9.28 -9.84
C ILE A 72 9.82 9.27 -11.05
N PRO A 73 10.66 10.31 -11.30
CA PRO A 73 11.60 10.26 -12.44
C PRO A 73 12.53 9.04 -12.38
N LYS A 74 13.10 8.73 -11.21
CA LYS A 74 13.98 7.56 -11.05
C LYS A 74 13.23 6.23 -11.15
N MET A 75 12.00 6.18 -10.67
CA MET A 75 11.12 5.01 -10.86
C MET A 75 10.91 4.72 -12.36
N LEU A 76 10.62 5.75 -13.16
CA LEU A 76 10.41 5.60 -14.61
C LEU A 76 11.70 5.20 -15.36
N GLU A 77 12.85 5.74 -14.97
CA GLU A 77 14.16 5.31 -15.48
C GLU A 77 14.40 3.81 -15.22
N LEU A 78 14.13 3.35 -14.00
CA LEU A 78 14.26 1.94 -13.63
C LEU A 78 13.28 1.05 -14.40
N LYS A 79 12.07 1.53 -14.68
CA LYS A 79 11.10 0.83 -15.53
C LYS A 79 11.67 0.59 -16.92
N GLU A 80 12.21 1.61 -17.58
CA GLU A 80 12.79 1.47 -18.92
C GLU A 80 13.97 0.48 -18.90
N LEU A 81 14.77 0.50 -17.84
CA LEU A 81 15.86 -0.44 -17.64
C LEU A 81 15.35 -1.88 -17.48
N LEU A 82 14.26 -2.08 -16.72
CA LEU A 82 13.60 -3.39 -16.57
C LEU A 82 13.14 -3.92 -17.94
N LEU A 83 12.43 -3.08 -18.71
CA LEU A 83 11.93 -3.46 -20.03
C LEU A 83 13.08 -3.80 -21.00
N ALA A 84 14.17 -3.04 -20.95
CA ALA A 84 15.39 -3.34 -21.73
C ALA A 84 15.99 -4.69 -21.30
N SER A 85 16.13 -4.92 -20.00
CA SER A 85 16.63 -6.20 -19.43
C SER A 85 15.82 -7.39 -19.92
N ILE A 86 14.48 -7.29 -19.97
CA ILE A 86 13.60 -8.35 -20.45
C ILE A 86 13.77 -8.58 -21.95
N ARG A 87 13.86 -7.51 -22.75
CA ARG A 87 14.08 -7.61 -24.22
C ARG A 87 15.40 -8.27 -24.58
N GLU A 88 16.45 -7.98 -23.83
CA GLU A 88 17.80 -8.53 -24.04
C GLU A 88 17.90 -10.02 -23.63
N ARG A 89 16.85 -10.62 -23.05
CA ARG A 89 16.79 -12.02 -22.59
C ARG A 89 15.75 -12.85 -23.35
N PRO A 90 16.00 -13.20 -24.63
CA PRO A 90 15.03 -13.96 -25.42
C PRO A 90 14.75 -15.36 -24.86
N LYS A 91 15.69 -15.92 -24.07
CA LYS A 91 15.56 -17.24 -23.44
C LYS A 91 14.88 -17.20 -22.05
N LEU A 92 14.43 -16.03 -21.60
CA LEU A 92 13.68 -15.92 -20.34
C LEU A 92 12.36 -16.72 -20.48
N PRO A 93 12.04 -17.63 -19.54
CA PRO A 93 10.79 -18.37 -19.56
C PRO A 93 9.59 -17.42 -19.66
N GLU A 94 8.55 -17.79 -20.43
CA GLU A 94 7.38 -16.95 -20.65
C GLU A 94 6.66 -16.63 -19.35
N GLU A 95 6.59 -17.58 -18.44
CA GLU A 95 6.03 -17.38 -17.10
C GLU A 95 6.78 -16.29 -16.32
N GLU A 96 8.12 -16.34 -16.29
CA GLU A 96 8.90 -15.33 -15.58
C GLU A 96 8.85 -13.97 -16.27
N ARG A 97 8.81 -13.94 -17.59
CA ARG A 97 8.57 -12.74 -18.38
C ARG A 97 7.22 -12.11 -18.01
N GLY A 98 6.16 -12.92 -17.93
CA GLY A 98 4.83 -12.50 -17.53
C GLY A 98 4.82 -11.93 -16.10
N ASN A 99 5.46 -12.62 -15.16
CA ASN A 99 5.58 -12.16 -13.77
C ASN A 99 6.29 -10.80 -13.66
N LEU A 100 7.40 -10.60 -14.36
CA LEU A 100 8.15 -9.34 -14.34
C LEU A 100 7.34 -8.18 -14.95
N LEU A 101 6.68 -8.41 -16.08
CA LEU A 101 5.87 -7.40 -16.75
C LEU A 101 4.60 -7.08 -15.96
N GLY A 102 3.94 -8.10 -15.40
CA GLY A 102 2.75 -7.92 -14.58
C GLY A 102 3.06 -7.16 -13.29
N GLU A 103 4.15 -7.48 -12.61
CA GLU A 103 4.57 -6.75 -11.41
C GLU A 103 4.99 -5.31 -11.73
N CYS A 104 5.57 -5.06 -12.91
CA CYS A 104 5.82 -3.72 -13.42
C CYS A 104 4.52 -2.93 -13.63
N ASP A 105 3.50 -3.55 -14.23
CA ASP A 105 2.17 -2.94 -14.40
C ASP A 105 1.55 -2.62 -13.03
N LEU A 106 1.64 -3.55 -12.09
CA LEU A 106 1.13 -3.37 -10.74
C LEU A 106 1.77 -2.18 -10.02
N ILE A 107 3.10 -1.99 -10.12
CA ILE A 107 3.77 -0.83 -9.55
C ILE A 107 3.33 0.46 -10.25
N GLN A 108 3.09 0.43 -11.56
CA GLN A 108 2.59 1.58 -12.30
C GLN A 108 1.16 1.96 -11.90
N SER A 109 0.32 1.00 -11.49
CA SER A 109 -1.03 1.29 -11.05
C SER A 109 -1.08 2.28 -9.88
N PHE A 110 -0.05 2.32 -9.04
CA PHE A 110 0.04 3.26 -7.92
C PHE A 110 0.15 4.72 -8.35
N LEU A 111 0.60 5.00 -9.56
CA LEU A 111 0.60 6.36 -10.13
C LEU A 111 -0.81 6.81 -10.54
N MET A 112 -1.76 5.88 -10.66
CA MET A 112 -3.13 6.10 -11.12
C MET A 112 -4.14 6.11 -9.97
N TYR A 113 -3.70 6.35 -8.72
CA TYR A 113 -4.58 6.31 -7.54
C TYR A 113 -5.76 7.30 -7.59
N ASN A 114 -5.68 8.36 -8.39
CA ASN A 114 -6.75 9.34 -8.64
C ASN A 114 -7.56 9.06 -9.91
N ASP A 115 -7.37 7.91 -10.55
CA ASP A 115 -8.10 7.45 -11.73
C ASP A 115 -8.32 5.92 -11.61
N ILE A 116 -9.42 5.54 -10.96
CA ILE A 116 -9.72 4.13 -10.68
C ILE A 116 -9.84 3.32 -11.97
N SER A 117 -10.40 3.88 -13.03
CA SER A 117 -10.55 3.16 -14.31
C SER A 117 -9.19 2.79 -14.91
N ARG A 118 -8.21 3.69 -14.86
CA ARG A 118 -6.84 3.41 -15.30
C ARG A 118 -6.12 2.44 -14.36
N MET A 119 -6.27 2.62 -13.04
CA MET A 119 -5.75 1.70 -12.04
C MET A 119 -6.27 0.28 -12.26
N SER A 120 -7.58 0.14 -12.53
CA SER A 120 -8.25 -1.12 -12.83
C SER A 120 -7.65 -1.83 -14.05
N GLN A 121 -7.35 -1.10 -15.13
CA GLN A 121 -6.70 -1.65 -16.32
C GLN A 121 -5.34 -2.27 -16.00
N PHE A 122 -4.52 -1.61 -15.18
CA PHE A 122 -3.23 -2.13 -14.74
C PHE A 122 -3.40 -3.38 -13.84
N HIS A 123 -4.37 -3.39 -12.93
CA HIS A 123 -4.61 -4.55 -12.07
C HIS A 123 -5.05 -5.78 -12.87
N ARG A 124 -5.94 -5.62 -13.86
CA ARG A 124 -6.36 -6.69 -14.76
C ARG A 124 -5.20 -7.20 -15.59
N SER A 125 -4.45 -6.28 -16.26
CA SER A 125 -3.27 -6.61 -17.03
C SER A 125 -2.21 -7.36 -16.22
N ALA A 126 -1.95 -6.92 -14.99
CA ALA A 126 -1.02 -7.60 -14.08
C ALA A 126 -1.55 -9.00 -13.68
N SER A 127 -2.83 -9.11 -13.31
CA SER A 127 -3.45 -10.39 -12.91
C SER A 127 -3.48 -11.43 -14.04
N GLU A 128 -3.57 -11.00 -15.29
CA GLU A 128 -3.51 -11.89 -16.46
C GLU A 128 -2.10 -12.42 -16.74
N LYS A 129 -1.09 -11.61 -16.47
CA LYS A 129 0.33 -11.95 -16.73
C LYS A 129 0.98 -12.73 -15.61
N MET A 130 0.57 -12.49 -14.35
CA MET A 130 1.26 -13.02 -13.18
C MET A 130 0.70 -14.38 -12.75
N THR A 131 1.60 -15.33 -12.53
CA THR A 131 1.32 -16.66 -11.97
C THR A 131 1.66 -16.77 -10.49
N ARG A 132 2.42 -15.81 -9.96
CA ARG A 132 2.78 -15.70 -8.54
C ARG A 132 2.45 -14.31 -7.99
N PRO A 133 2.31 -14.16 -6.66
CA PRO A 133 2.21 -12.85 -6.05
C PRO A 133 3.45 -11.97 -6.29
N ALA A 134 3.23 -10.66 -6.27
CA ALA A 134 4.30 -9.67 -6.37
C ALA A 134 5.28 -9.79 -5.21
N ILE A 135 6.57 -9.70 -5.49
CA ILE A 135 7.62 -9.71 -4.46
C ILE A 135 7.87 -8.33 -3.85
N SER A 136 7.56 -7.26 -4.60
CA SER A 136 7.78 -5.88 -4.18
C SER A 136 6.67 -5.33 -3.26
N ILE A 137 5.60 -6.11 -3.01
CA ILE A 137 4.46 -5.70 -2.19
C ILE A 137 4.32 -6.65 -1.02
N ARG A 138 4.31 -6.07 0.18
CA ARG A 138 4.02 -6.81 1.42
C ARG A 138 2.52 -6.79 1.68
N SER A 139 1.95 -7.94 2.02
CA SER A 139 0.52 -8.07 2.34
C SER A 139 0.08 -7.24 3.56
N ASP A 140 0.99 -7.03 4.51
CA ASP A 140 0.79 -6.25 5.74
C ASP A 140 1.25 -4.78 5.62
N GLY A 141 1.60 -4.34 4.42
CA GLY A 141 2.01 -2.96 4.15
C GLY A 141 0.86 -1.95 4.24
N GLY A 142 1.21 -0.66 4.37
CA GLY A 142 0.21 0.41 4.32
C GLY A 142 -0.38 0.56 2.92
N TRP A 143 -1.70 0.37 2.80
CA TRP A 143 -2.40 0.48 1.51
C TRP A 143 -2.92 1.90 1.25
N THR A 144 -3.38 2.60 2.29
CA THR A 144 -4.07 3.91 2.17
C THR A 144 -3.13 5.11 2.13
N PHE A 145 -1.80 4.90 2.17
CA PHE A 145 -0.81 5.98 2.23
C PHE A 145 -1.04 7.02 3.34
N GLY A 146 -1.63 6.58 4.45
CA GLY A 146 -1.95 7.43 5.59
C GLY A 146 -3.31 8.15 5.50
N SER A 147 -4.13 7.87 4.48
CA SER A 147 -5.52 8.34 4.47
C SER A 147 -6.36 7.52 5.47
N PRO A 148 -7.19 8.16 6.30
CA PRO A 148 -8.14 7.48 7.16
C PRO A 148 -9.42 7.05 6.40
N SER A 149 -9.51 7.28 5.10
CA SER A 149 -10.67 7.01 4.26
C SER A 149 -10.26 6.59 2.87
N VAL A 150 -10.82 5.48 2.39
CA VAL A 150 -10.63 4.99 1.02
C VAL A 150 -11.37 5.89 0.03
N LEU A 151 -12.58 6.31 0.37
CA LEU A 151 -13.36 7.23 -0.46
C LEU A 151 -12.61 8.55 -0.67
N MET A 152 -12.09 9.18 0.39
CA MET A 152 -11.31 10.42 0.30
C MET A 152 -10.01 10.24 -0.50
N MET A 153 -9.45 9.04 -0.51
CA MET A 153 -8.25 8.73 -1.27
C MET A 153 -8.52 8.66 -2.78
N PHE A 154 -9.65 8.09 -3.19
CA PHE A 154 -9.91 7.79 -4.62
C PHE A 154 -10.91 8.74 -5.29
N HIS A 155 -11.98 9.15 -4.61
CA HIS A 155 -13.00 10.02 -5.23
C HIS A 155 -12.44 11.41 -5.51
N ARG A 156 -12.47 11.82 -6.77
CA ARG A 156 -11.91 13.11 -7.22
C ARG A 156 -12.89 13.95 -8.03
N LYS A 157 -13.86 13.32 -8.67
CA LYS A 157 -14.73 13.98 -9.62
C LYS A 157 -16.19 13.83 -9.24
N SER A 158 -16.84 14.94 -8.99
CA SER A 158 -18.30 14.96 -8.70
C SER A 158 -19.08 14.26 -9.82
N GLY A 159 -20.02 13.41 -9.43
CA GLY A 159 -20.87 12.63 -10.35
C GLY A 159 -20.33 11.28 -10.75
N ASP A 160 -19.04 10.97 -10.56
CA ASP A 160 -18.44 9.71 -10.97
C ASP A 160 -18.46 8.64 -9.85
N LEU A 161 -18.99 8.93 -8.65
CA LEU A 161 -18.89 8.05 -7.47
C LEU A 161 -19.43 6.63 -7.71
N ASP A 162 -20.60 6.47 -8.36
CA ASP A 162 -21.17 5.15 -8.60
C ASP A 162 -20.30 4.33 -9.56
N LYS A 163 -19.76 4.98 -10.59
CA LYS A 163 -18.82 4.33 -11.52
C LYS A 163 -17.52 3.95 -10.79
N GLU A 164 -17.00 4.80 -9.94
CA GLU A 164 -15.78 4.53 -9.16
C GLU A 164 -15.98 3.36 -8.18
N LEU A 165 -17.14 3.27 -7.53
CA LEU A 165 -17.50 2.13 -6.67
C LEU A 165 -17.58 0.83 -7.44
N GLU A 166 -18.20 0.85 -8.62
CA GLU A 166 -18.29 -0.32 -9.50
C GLU A 166 -16.90 -0.77 -9.96
N GLU A 167 -16.06 0.14 -10.42
CA GLU A 167 -14.69 -0.14 -10.84
C GLU A 167 -13.85 -0.70 -9.68
N MET A 168 -13.98 -0.16 -8.47
CA MET A 168 -13.31 -0.70 -7.28
C MET A 168 -13.73 -2.13 -6.99
N ASN A 169 -15.04 -2.43 -7.00
CA ASN A 169 -15.56 -3.78 -6.80
C ASN A 169 -15.05 -4.77 -7.86
N GLN A 170 -14.87 -4.31 -9.10
CA GLN A 170 -14.37 -5.15 -10.19
C GLN A 170 -12.86 -5.33 -10.17
N CYS A 171 -12.09 -4.31 -9.81
CA CYS A 171 -10.62 -4.36 -9.92
C CYS A 171 -9.91 -4.96 -8.69
N MET A 172 -10.45 -4.77 -7.48
CA MET A 172 -9.77 -5.19 -6.26
C MET A 172 -9.57 -6.71 -6.15
N PRO A 173 -10.47 -7.59 -6.61
CA PRO A 173 -10.19 -9.03 -6.65
C PRO A 173 -8.95 -9.40 -7.49
N HIS A 174 -8.72 -8.71 -8.60
CA HIS A 174 -7.50 -8.88 -9.41
C HIS A 174 -6.25 -8.46 -8.64
N TYR A 175 -6.34 -7.31 -7.94
CA TYR A 175 -5.26 -6.82 -7.10
C TYR A 175 -4.94 -7.78 -5.95
N TYR A 176 -5.93 -8.25 -5.20
CA TYR A 176 -5.73 -9.16 -4.06
C TYR A 176 -5.00 -10.44 -4.46
N LYS A 177 -5.37 -11.01 -5.61
CA LYS A 177 -4.74 -12.21 -6.16
C LYS A 177 -3.22 -12.06 -6.33
N ILE A 178 -2.78 -10.91 -6.86
CA ILE A 178 -1.38 -10.66 -7.21
C ILE A 178 -0.60 -9.93 -6.11
N ALA A 179 -1.28 -9.33 -5.14
CA ALA A 179 -0.67 -8.61 -4.02
C ALA A 179 -0.78 -9.38 -2.68
N ASN A 180 -1.05 -10.68 -2.73
CA ASN A 180 -1.18 -11.55 -1.56
C ASN A 180 -2.14 -11.00 -0.50
N GLY A 181 -3.32 -10.54 -0.93
CA GLY A 181 -4.36 -9.98 -0.06
C GLY A 181 -4.13 -8.55 0.45
N HIS A 182 -3.05 -7.88 0.04
CA HIS A 182 -2.78 -6.49 0.43
C HIS A 182 -3.97 -5.57 0.10
N GLY A 183 -4.43 -4.79 1.08
CA GLY A 183 -5.56 -3.88 0.91
C GLY A 183 -6.94 -4.54 0.87
N GLN A 184 -7.06 -5.83 1.20
CA GLN A 184 -8.34 -6.55 1.22
C GLN A 184 -9.37 -5.81 2.07
N GLY A 185 -10.59 -5.66 1.52
CA GLY A 185 -11.69 -4.92 2.14
C GLY A 185 -11.79 -3.45 1.71
N ALA A 186 -10.85 -2.95 0.89
CA ALA A 186 -10.85 -1.55 0.45
C ALA A 186 -12.12 -1.18 -0.33
N GLU A 187 -12.62 -2.05 -1.22
CA GLU A 187 -13.86 -1.83 -1.96
C GLU A 187 -15.09 -1.80 -1.05
N THR A 188 -15.08 -2.62 -0.02
CA THR A 188 -16.20 -2.73 0.91
C THR A 188 -16.27 -1.51 1.84
N ILE A 189 -15.13 -1.06 2.38
CA ILE A 189 -15.10 0.14 3.21
C ILE A 189 -15.39 1.40 2.38
N MET A 190 -14.93 1.50 1.13
CA MET A 190 -15.28 2.60 0.23
C MET A 190 -16.79 2.67 -0.02
N SER A 191 -17.45 1.52 -0.19
CA SER A 191 -18.91 1.44 -0.33
C SER A 191 -19.62 1.87 0.95
N ALA A 192 -19.12 1.47 2.12
CA ALA A 192 -19.66 1.89 3.41
C ALA A 192 -19.57 3.41 3.61
N GLU A 193 -18.42 4.00 3.26
CA GLU A 193 -18.20 5.45 3.30
C GLU A 193 -19.15 6.19 2.33
N ALA A 194 -19.38 5.65 1.14
CA ALA A 194 -20.31 6.23 0.17
C ALA A 194 -21.77 6.20 0.68
N HIS A 195 -22.21 5.10 1.32
CA HIS A 195 -23.51 5.04 1.99
C HIS A 195 -23.61 6.08 3.10
N PHE A 196 -22.57 6.23 3.93
CA PHE A 196 -22.52 7.25 4.97
C PHE A 196 -22.67 8.66 4.40
N MET A 197 -21.94 9.00 3.34
CA MET A 197 -21.98 10.32 2.69
C MET A 197 -23.36 10.64 2.07
N ARG A 198 -24.14 9.60 1.72
CA ARG A 198 -25.51 9.71 1.20
C ARG A 198 -26.58 9.78 2.30
N GLY A 199 -26.19 9.65 3.57
CA GLY A 199 -27.12 9.58 4.70
C GLY A 199 -27.77 8.21 4.89
N ASN A 200 -27.35 7.19 4.15
CA ASN A 200 -27.83 5.80 4.27
C ASN A 200 -27.08 5.10 5.40
N PHE A 201 -27.26 5.54 6.65
CA PHE A 201 -26.43 5.13 7.78
C PHE A 201 -26.59 3.63 8.12
N VAL A 202 -27.77 3.05 7.92
CA VAL A 202 -27.99 1.59 8.15
C VAL A 202 -27.17 0.77 7.16
N ASP A 203 -27.22 1.11 5.86
CA ASP A 203 -26.44 0.42 4.85
C ASP A 203 -24.93 0.63 5.05
N ALA A 204 -24.54 1.84 5.48
CA ALA A 204 -23.16 2.13 5.84
C ALA A 204 -22.67 1.25 6.99
N HIS A 205 -23.49 1.04 8.01
CA HIS A 205 -23.17 0.17 9.16
C HIS A 205 -23.06 -1.31 8.74
N ILE A 206 -24.00 -1.80 7.93
CA ILE A 206 -23.97 -3.18 7.41
C ILE A 206 -22.70 -3.41 6.59
N ALA A 207 -22.36 -2.49 5.70
CA ALA A 207 -21.15 -2.59 4.89
C ALA A 207 -19.86 -2.47 5.73
N LEU A 208 -19.86 -1.66 6.78
CA LEU A 208 -18.76 -1.55 7.74
C LEU A 208 -18.52 -2.88 8.47
N GLU A 209 -19.57 -3.54 8.96
CA GLU A 209 -19.46 -4.83 9.62
C GLU A 209 -18.92 -5.93 8.68
N LYS A 210 -19.32 -5.87 7.41
CA LYS A 210 -18.75 -6.74 6.38
C LYS A 210 -17.25 -6.46 6.16
N ALA A 211 -16.85 -5.20 6.11
CA ALA A 211 -15.43 -4.82 5.98
C ALA A 211 -14.60 -5.34 7.16
N TYR A 212 -15.06 -5.16 8.40
CA TYR A 212 -14.38 -5.71 9.59
C TYR A 212 -14.22 -7.23 9.52
N THR A 213 -15.24 -7.94 9.02
CA THR A 213 -15.18 -9.40 8.86
C THR A 213 -14.13 -9.81 7.82
N GLN A 214 -14.01 -9.07 6.73
CA GLN A 214 -13.04 -9.36 5.65
C GLN A 214 -11.58 -9.15 6.09
N ILE A 215 -11.32 -8.17 6.96
CA ILE A 215 -9.96 -7.86 7.42
C ILE A 215 -9.51 -8.65 8.64
N GLN A 216 -10.43 -9.37 9.29
CA GLN A 216 -10.13 -10.10 10.52
C GLN A 216 -9.03 -11.15 10.29
N GLY A 217 -7.94 -11.04 11.04
CA GLY A 217 -6.81 -11.98 10.97
C GLY A 217 -5.88 -11.80 9.76
N ASN A 218 -6.13 -10.84 8.88
CA ASN A 218 -5.37 -10.65 7.63
C ASN A 218 -4.29 -9.57 7.69
N GLY A 219 -4.05 -8.95 8.85
CA GLY A 219 -3.02 -7.90 9.02
C GLY A 219 -3.26 -6.61 8.22
N GLN A 220 -4.53 -6.33 7.84
CA GLN A 220 -4.91 -5.16 7.02
C GLN A 220 -5.12 -3.91 7.89
N GLU A 221 -4.08 -3.50 8.64
CA GLU A 221 -4.17 -2.44 9.64
C GLU A 221 -4.61 -1.09 9.06
N SER A 222 -4.15 -0.75 7.84
CA SER A 222 -4.55 0.51 7.18
C SER A 222 -6.03 0.53 6.80
N ILE A 223 -6.61 -0.61 6.44
CA ILE A 223 -8.06 -0.73 6.17
C ILE A 223 -8.84 -0.73 7.50
N ALA A 224 -8.30 -1.37 8.54
CA ALA A 224 -8.88 -1.34 9.88
C ALA A 224 -9.02 0.09 10.41
N LEU A 225 -8.01 0.94 10.20
CA LEU A 225 -8.07 2.36 10.55
C LEU A 225 -9.17 3.12 9.79
N CYS A 226 -9.41 2.79 8.51
CA CYS A 226 -10.54 3.37 7.77
C CYS A 226 -11.89 2.92 8.36
N CYS A 227 -11.98 1.65 8.75
CA CYS A 227 -13.16 1.12 9.44
C CYS A 227 -13.38 1.83 10.79
N ASP A 228 -12.32 2.00 11.59
CA ASP A 228 -12.38 2.71 12.88
C ASP A 228 -12.84 4.17 12.70
N PHE A 229 -12.32 4.86 11.69
CA PHE A 229 -12.73 6.23 11.37
C PHE A 229 -14.21 6.33 10.99
N LEU A 230 -14.70 5.42 10.14
CA LEU A 230 -16.12 5.39 9.77
C LEU A 230 -17.00 5.03 10.97
N ALA A 231 -16.59 4.06 11.80
CA ALA A 231 -17.30 3.67 13.02
C ALA A 231 -17.48 4.86 13.97
N GLN A 232 -16.42 5.66 14.18
CA GLN A 232 -16.49 6.90 14.99
C GLN A 232 -17.52 7.88 14.43
N ARG A 233 -17.57 8.08 13.11
CA ARG A 233 -18.54 8.99 12.48
C ARG A 233 -19.97 8.46 12.56
N LEU A 234 -20.16 7.17 12.35
CA LEU A 234 -21.47 6.52 12.50
C LEU A 234 -21.98 6.61 13.95
N SER A 235 -21.11 6.46 14.96
CA SER A 235 -21.50 6.57 16.37
C SER A 235 -21.96 7.99 16.77
N ILE A 236 -21.63 9.03 16.00
CA ILE A 236 -22.15 10.38 16.18
C ILE A 236 -23.58 10.48 15.63
N CYS A 237 -23.85 9.81 14.50
CA CYS A 237 -25.13 9.89 13.80
C CYS A 237 -26.16 8.85 14.25
N MET A 238 -25.69 7.74 14.83
CA MET A 238 -26.48 6.60 15.28
C MET A 238 -26.00 6.16 16.66
N ASP A 239 -26.88 5.63 17.46
CA ASP A 239 -26.52 5.03 18.78
C ASP A 239 -25.86 3.66 18.59
N ILE A 240 -24.66 3.69 18.00
CA ILE A 240 -23.86 2.48 17.73
C ILE A 240 -22.71 2.42 18.72
N LYS A 241 -22.58 1.27 19.39
CA LYS A 241 -21.43 1.00 20.26
C LYS A 241 -20.22 0.63 19.39
N MET A 242 -19.10 1.30 19.60
CA MET A 242 -17.83 0.95 18.98
C MET A 242 -17.33 -0.42 19.47
N ARG A 243 -16.61 -1.17 18.62
CA ARG A 243 -16.07 -2.49 18.94
C ARG A 243 -15.07 -2.45 20.11
N ASN A 244 -14.13 -1.50 20.04
CA ASN A 244 -13.12 -1.27 21.07
C ASN A 244 -13.21 0.18 21.57
N THR A 245 -12.80 0.40 22.81
CA THR A 245 -12.59 1.77 23.29
C THR A 245 -11.39 2.39 22.54
N PHE A 246 -11.32 3.73 22.53
CA PHE A 246 -10.18 4.42 21.91
C PHE A 246 -8.86 4.07 22.58
N GLU A 247 -8.87 3.89 23.89
CA GLU A 247 -7.73 3.51 24.70
C GLU A 247 -7.22 2.10 24.37
N GLU A 248 -8.13 1.13 24.24
CA GLU A 248 -7.78 -0.24 23.84
C GLU A 248 -7.19 -0.27 22.45
N ARG A 249 -7.86 0.38 21.48
CA ARG A 249 -7.40 0.40 20.10
C ARG A 249 -6.03 1.12 19.94
N ARG A 250 -5.85 2.25 20.62
CA ARG A 250 -4.57 2.97 20.64
C ARG A 250 -3.43 2.12 21.21
N LYS A 251 -3.71 1.36 22.28
CA LYS A 251 -2.73 0.45 22.89
C LYS A 251 -2.30 -0.65 21.92
N GLU A 252 -3.23 -1.24 21.16
CA GLU A 252 -2.92 -2.22 20.12
C GLU A 252 -1.99 -1.62 19.04
N LEU A 253 -2.30 -0.43 18.53
CA LEU A 253 -1.49 0.27 17.53
C LEU A 253 -0.07 0.60 18.03
N LEU A 254 0.07 0.99 19.29
CA LEU A 254 1.37 1.25 19.92
C LEU A 254 2.22 -0.02 20.01
N GLN A 255 1.62 -1.17 20.25
CA GLN A 255 2.33 -2.46 20.26
C GLN A 255 2.89 -2.84 18.89
N GLY A 256 2.23 -2.40 17.81
CA GLY A 256 2.70 -2.59 16.43
C GLY A 256 3.89 -1.71 16.02
N HIS A 257 4.35 -0.80 16.89
CA HIS A 257 5.47 0.12 16.65
C HIS A 257 5.36 0.98 15.38
N ASN A 258 4.15 1.22 14.88
CA ASN A 258 3.91 2.07 13.71
C ASN A 258 3.35 3.43 14.12
N THR A 259 4.24 4.39 14.34
CA THR A 259 3.90 5.76 14.77
C THR A 259 2.96 6.47 13.78
N THR A 260 3.06 6.18 12.49
CA THR A 260 2.17 6.78 11.48
C THR A 260 0.72 6.37 11.73
N TRP A 261 0.46 5.10 12.00
CA TRP A 261 -0.90 4.62 12.29
C TRP A 261 -1.45 5.17 13.60
N VAL A 262 -0.61 5.27 14.63
CA VAL A 262 -1.00 5.93 15.89
C VAL A 262 -1.41 7.37 15.63
N ASN A 263 -0.61 8.14 14.90
CA ASN A 263 -0.91 9.55 14.60
C ASN A 263 -2.22 9.71 13.79
N ILE A 264 -2.48 8.81 12.83
CA ILE A 264 -3.73 8.80 12.07
C ILE A 264 -4.90 8.55 13.00
N PHE A 265 -4.81 7.52 13.84
CA PHE A 265 -5.86 7.17 14.79
C PHE A 265 -6.11 8.29 15.80
N ASP A 266 -5.06 8.85 16.41
CA ASP A 266 -5.17 9.98 17.35
C ASP A 266 -5.84 11.19 16.69
N SER A 267 -5.55 11.47 15.43
CA SER A 267 -6.20 12.54 14.66
C SER A 267 -7.71 12.28 14.47
N THR A 268 -8.10 11.02 14.21
CA THR A 268 -9.53 10.66 14.10
C THR A 268 -10.24 10.75 15.44
N CYS A 269 -9.58 10.34 16.53
CA CYS A 269 -10.11 10.47 17.90
C CYS A 269 -10.28 11.93 18.30
N ALA A 270 -9.31 12.79 17.96
CA ALA A 270 -9.42 14.24 18.21
C ALA A 270 -10.64 14.85 17.50
N TYR A 271 -10.87 14.45 16.24
CA TYR A 271 -12.08 14.85 15.51
C TYR A 271 -13.35 14.41 16.25
N TYR A 272 -13.44 13.14 16.65
CA TYR A 272 -14.58 12.62 17.39
C TYR A 272 -14.81 13.40 18.69
N TYR A 273 -13.80 13.61 19.51
CA TYR A 273 -13.90 14.36 20.75
C TYR A 273 -14.32 15.82 20.54
N ALA A 274 -13.80 16.46 19.49
CA ALA A 274 -14.18 17.83 19.16
C ALA A 274 -15.69 17.91 18.80
N VAL A 275 -16.19 17.01 17.96
CA VAL A 275 -17.59 17.01 17.50
C VAL A 275 -18.55 16.63 18.63
N THR A 276 -18.15 15.74 19.55
CA THR A 276 -18.98 15.30 20.69
C THR A 276 -18.84 16.18 21.93
N GLY A 277 -18.06 17.28 21.86
CA GLY A 277 -17.88 18.23 22.96
C GLY A 277 -16.95 17.75 24.08
N GLN A 278 -16.16 16.69 23.86
CA GLN A 278 -15.21 16.11 24.82
C GLN A 278 -13.79 16.65 24.60
N THR A 279 -13.66 17.95 24.37
CA THR A 279 -12.40 18.60 23.96
C THR A 279 -11.27 18.50 24.98
N GLU A 280 -11.59 18.31 26.25
CA GLU A 280 -10.64 18.09 27.35
C GLU A 280 -9.81 16.79 27.18
N ARG A 281 -10.29 15.84 26.37
CA ARG A 281 -9.59 14.57 26.10
C ARG A 281 -8.55 14.68 24.98
N ILE A 282 -8.62 15.75 24.17
CA ILE A 282 -7.73 15.94 23.00
C ILE A 282 -6.24 16.07 23.41
N PRO A 283 -5.87 16.86 24.44
CA PRO A 283 -4.44 17.01 24.81
C PRO A 283 -3.75 15.71 25.21
N ALA A 284 -4.48 14.70 25.64
CA ALA A 284 -3.92 13.41 26.02
C ALA A 284 -3.49 12.55 24.81
N LEU A 285 -3.86 12.94 23.57
CA LEU A 285 -3.53 12.22 22.35
C LEU A 285 -2.16 12.67 21.79
N PHE A 286 -1.73 13.88 22.08
CA PHE A 286 -0.53 14.52 21.55
C PHE A 286 0.41 14.95 22.66
#